data_191afdfafb08a7a1b8004286e8c67870
#
_entry.id   191afdfafb08a7a1b8004286e8c67870
#
_cell.length_a   1.000
_cell.length_b   1.000
_cell.length_c   1.000
_cell.angle_alpha   90.00
_cell.angle_beta   90.00
_cell.angle_gamma   90.00
#
_symmetry.space_group_name_H-M   'P 1'
#
loop_
_entity.id
_entity.type
_entity.pdbx_description
1 polymer ?
#
loop_
_entity_poly.entity_id
_entity_poly.type
_entity_poly.pdbx_seq_one_letter_code
_entity_poly.pdbx_strand_id
1 'polypeptide(L)'
;KIACIGAGCASLTVANDLLPLGYDIDIFESLPEMGGLIRSNIPKFRLPPEVIDEEFDVIVEQGANIYLNHPIESMKNLLEQDYDAVFVGTGAPKGRELDLPGRYETDQVFVGIAWLESVAFEHIDSVGERVLIIGGGNTAMDCCRSSLRLGGKNVKVLYRGTRDRMKSSDWELEPALEEEVELVLNHSPEEYMVENGKLVGMKFSVLEWDKDENGRLTSTKVDEVIIACDTVILAIGQENSFPWVERDIGLDFDEWEVPVVDTNTYESTVPGVFFGGDSAFGPKNIIEAVEHGHQAAISMHKYCHNESLTERLPYGMN
;
A
#
# COMPACT_ATOMS: atom_id res chain seq x y z
N LYS A 1 -6.50 1.65 -28.06
CA LYS A 1 -6.47 0.56 -27.08
C LYS A 1 -5.57 0.93 -25.91
N ILE A 2 -6.03 0.70 -24.68
CA ILE A 2 -5.31 1.09 -23.44
C ILE A 2 -4.99 -0.15 -22.63
N ALA A 3 -3.76 -0.23 -22.08
CA ALA A 3 -3.41 -1.19 -21.05
C ALA A 3 -3.37 -0.52 -19.67
N CYS A 4 -4.02 -1.11 -18.67
CA CYS A 4 -3.90 -0.73 -17.26
C CYS A 4 -3.23 -1.87 -16.49
N ILE A 5 -2.18 -1.55 -15.73
CA ILE A 5 -1.43 -2.52 -14.94
C ILE A 5 -1.78 -2.34 -13.46
N GLY A 6 -2.33 -3.39 -12.85
CA GLY A 6 -3.00 -3.39 -11.55
C GLY A 6 -4.48 -3.02 -11.67
N ALA A 7 -5.34 -3.73 -10.95
CA ALA A 7 -6.79 -3.46 -10.87
C ALA A 7 -7.17 -2.78 -9.55
N GLY A 8 -6.35 -1.81 -9.11
CA GLY A 8 -6.64 -0.95 -7.97
C GLY A 8 -7.47 0.27 -8.35
N CYS A 9 -7.81 1.11 -7.37
CA CYS A 9 -8.70 2.28 -7.54
C CYS A 9 -8.28 3.20 -8.69
N ALA A 10 -6.98 3.50 -8.85
CA ALA A 10 -6.51 4.41 -9.88
C ALA A 10 -6.76 3.86 -11.29
N SER A 11 -6.41 2.58 -11.55
CA SER A 11 -6.62 1.95 -12.85
C SER A 11 -8.10 1.77 -13.19
N LEU A 12 -8.91 1.40 -12.19
CA LEU A 12 -10.36 1.25 -12.39
C LEU A 12 -11.03 2.61 -12.67
N THR A 13 -10.53 3.69 -12.08
CA THR A 13 -10.98 5.06 -12.42
C THR A 13 -10.61 5.43 -13.84
N VAL A 14 -9.38 5.12 -14.29
CA VAL A 14 -8.99 5.33 -15.70
C VAL A 14 -9.92 4.58 -16.63
N ALA A 15 -10.24 3.33 -16.32
CA ALA A 15 -11.16 2.54 -17.12
C ALA A 15 -12.58 3.15 -17.14
N ASN A 16 -13.10 3.53 -15.97
CA ASN A 16 -14.41 4.16 -15.84
C ASN A 16 -14.55 5.42 -16.71
N ASP A 17 -13.51 6.23 -16.79
CA ASP A 17 -13.55 7.50 -17.53
C ASP A 17 -13.33 7.32 -19.04
N LEU A 18 -12.55 6.32 -19.45
CA LEU A 18 -12.21 6.13 -20.87
C LEU A 18 -13.17 5.19 -21.62
N LEU A 19 -13.78 4.19 -20.95
CA LEU A 19 -14.74 3.28 -21.58
C LEU A 19 -15.91 4.00 -22.24
N PRO A 20 -16.58 5.00 -21.60
CA PRO A 20 -17.67 5.75 -22.22
C PRO A 20 -17.24 6.56 -23.45
N LEU A 21 -15.93 6.84 -23.58
CA LEU A 21 -15.36 7.53 -24.75
C LEU A 21 -15.03 6.59 -25.92
N GLY A 22 -15.29 5.29 -25.75
CA GLY A 22 -15.13 4.27 -26.80
C GLY A 22 -13.75 3.60 -26.84
N TYR A 23 -12.95 3.72 -25.78
CA TYR A 23 -11.67 3.02 -25.68
C TYR A 23 -11.87 1.54 -25.40
N ASP A 24 -10.99 0.70 -25.98
CA ASP A 24 -10.83 -0.71 -25.62
C ASP A 24 -9.77 -0.81 -24.51
N ILE A 25 -10.14 -1.35 -23.35
CA ILE A 25 -9.30 -1.33 -22.17
C ILE A 25 -9.06 -2.73 -21.64
N ASP A 26 -7.77 -3.10 -21.59
CA ASP A 26 -7.28 -4.31 -20.96
C ASP A 26 -6.70 -3.97 -19.58
N ILE A 27 -7.17 -4.63 -18.51
CA ILE A 27 -6.67 -4.47 -17.15
C ILE A 27 -5.99 -5.77 -16.72
N PHE A 28 -4.71 -5.68 -16.36
CA PHE A 28 -3.89 -6.81 -15.92
C PHE A 28 -3.70 -6.76 -14.39
N GLU A 29 -4.13 -7.81 -13.70
CA GLU A 29 -4.01 -7.93 -12.26
C GLU A 29 -3.28 -9.21 -11.86
N SER A 30 -2.29 -9.07 -11.00
CA SER A 30 -1.51 -10.20 -10.48
C SER A 30 -2.26 -11.05 -9.46
N LEU A 31 -3.21 -10.45 -8.74
CA LEU A 31 -4.04 -11.11 -7.74
C LEU A 31 -5.23 -11.84 -8.38
N PRO A 32 -5.86 -12.77 -7.63
CA PRO A 32 -7.04 -13.51 -8.11
C PRO A 32 -8.32 -12.65 -8.18
N GLU A 33 -8.30 -11.46 -7.61
CA GLU A 33 -9.46 -10.56 -7.53
C GLU A 33 -9.06 -9.10 -7.78
N MET A 34 -9.97 -8.30 -8.32
CA MET A 34 -9.82 -6.86 -8.48
C MET A 34 -9.91 -6.13 -7.14
N GLY A 35 -9.37 -4.93 -7.08
CA GLY A 35 -9.50 -4.02 -5.93
C GLY A 35 -8.16 -3.59 -5.34
N GLY A 36 -7.06 -4.28 -5.67
CA GLY A 36 -5.76 -3.97 -5.10
C GLY A 36 -5.81 -3.94 -3.56
N LEU A 37 -5.12 -2.98 -2.94
CA LEU A 37 -5.01 -2.90 -1.47
C LEU A 37 -6.34 -2.66 -0.75
N ILE A 38 -7.37 -2.13 -1.37
CA ILE A 38 -8.68 -1.99 -0.70
C ILE A 38 -9.35 -3.35 -0.48
N ARG A 39 -9.10 -4.32 -1.34
CA ARG A 39 -9.57 -5.70 -1.17
C ARG A 39 -8.62 -6.53 -0.31
N SER A 40 -7.33 -6.46 -0.58
CA SER A 40 -6.34 -7.33 0.06
C SER A 40 -5.91 -6.87 1.44
N ASN A 41 -6.06 -5.58 1.78
CA ASN A 41 -5.50 -5.03 3.01
C ASN A 41 -6.50 -4.32 3.93
N ILE A 42 -7.65 -3.84 3.42
CA ILE A 42 -8.71 -3.33 4.30
C ILE A 42 -9.51 -4.53 4.80
N PRO A 43 -9.56 -4.78 6.11
CA PRO A 43 -10.27 -5.95 6.64
C PRO A 43 -11.76 -5.98 6.29
N LYS A 44 -12.30 -7.16 6.01
CA LYS A 44 -13.72 -7.39 5.63
C LYS A 44 -14.72 -6.78 6.63
N PHE A 45 -14.37 -6.66 7.90
CA PHE A 45 -15.22 -6.03 8.92
C PHE A 45 -15.28 -4.49 8.83
N ARG A 46 -14.36 -3.85 8.07
CA ARG A 46 -14.37 -2.42 7.77
C ARG A 46 -14.96 -2.13 6.39
N LEU A 47 -14.58 -2.91 5.40
CA LEU A 47 -15.05 -2.80 4.03
C LEU A 47 -15.46 -4.20 3.53
N PRO A 48 -16.78 -4.51 3.54
CA PRO A 48 -17.27 -5.79 3.03
C PRO A 48 -16.92 -5.98 1.54
N PRO A 49 -16.51 -7.19 1.13
CA PRO A 49 -16.17 -7.47 -0.27
C PRO A 49 -17.29 -7.13 -1.26
N GLU A 50 -18.54 -7.32 -0.86
CA GLU A 50 -19.72 -7.08 -1.67
C GLU A 50 -19.81 -5.60 -2.11
N VAL A 51 -19.39 -4.66 -1.25
CA VAL A 51 -19.37 -3.23 -1.59
C VAL A 51 -18.32 -2.94 -2.67
N ILE A 52 -17.18 -3.63 -2.60
CA ILE A 52 -16.11 -3.52 -3.60
C ILE A 52 -16.59 -4.10 -4.93
N ASP A 53 -17.26 -5.25 -4.88
CA ASP A 53 -17.78 -5.93 -6.06
C ASP A 53 -18.84 -5.08 -6.78
N GLU A 54 -19.81 -4.53 -6.05
CA GLU A 54 -20.84 -3.65 -6.61
C GLU A 54 -20.24 -2.44 -7.36
N GLU A 55 -19.21 -1.79 -6.81
CA GLU A 55 -18.58 -0.64 -7.46
C GLU A 55 -17.76 -1.03 -8.71
N PHE A 56 -17.13 -2.19 -8.68
CA PHE A 56 -16.26 -2.60 -9.79
C PHE A 56 -17.03 -3.30 -10.91
N ASP A 57 -18.10 -4.01 -10.61
CA ASP A 57 -18.96 -4.63 -11.60
C ASP A 57 -19.53 -3.59 -12.58
N VAL A 58 -19.83 -2.37 -12.11
CA VAL A 58 -20.26 -1.26 -12.97
C VAL A 58 -19.22 -0.94 -14.04
N ILE A 59 -17.92 -1.01 -13.71
CA ILE A 59 -16.83 -0.74 -14.65
C ILE A 59 -16.65 -1.92 -15.63
N VAL A 60 -16.73 -3.13 -15.13
CA VAL A 60 -16.64 -4.36 -15.96
C VAL A 60 -17.80 -4.42 -16.94
N GLU A 61 -19.01 -4.11 -16.50
CA GLU A 61 -20.23 -4.08 -17.35
C GLU A 61 -20.15 -3.04 -18.48
N GLN A 62 -19.31 -1.99 -18.32
CA GLN A 62 -19.03 -1.04 -19.41
C GLN A 62 -18.13 -1.63 -20.50
N GLY A 63 -17.54 -2.81 -20.29
CA GLY A 63 -16.81 -3.55 -21.32
C GLY A 63 -15.29 -3.60 -21.13
N ALA A 64 -14.77 -3.36 -19.93
CA ALA A 64 -13.35 -3.60 -19.63
C ALA A 64 -13.00 -5.09 -19.73
N ASN A 65 -11.86 -5.40 -20.32
CA ASN A 65 -11.32 -6.76 -20.33
C ASN A 65 -10.42 -6.95 -19.09
N ILE A 66 -10.78 -7.84 -18.20
CA ILE A 66 -10.03 -8.08 -16.96
C ILE A 66 -9.26 -9.39 -17.04
N TYR A 67 -7.96 -9.32 -16.81
CA TYR A 67 -7.05 -10.47 -16.78
C TYR A 67 -6.49 -10.65 -15.35
N LEU A 68 -7.15 -11.48 -14.55
CA LEU A 68 -6.73 -11.84 -13.19
C LEU A 68 -5.65 -12.92 -13.21
N ASN A 69 -4.86 -13.02 -12.11
CA ASN A 69 -3.69 -13.91 -12.03
C ASN A 69 -2.73 -13.72 -13.20
N HIS A 70 -2.62 -12.50 -13.70
CA HIS A 70 -1.85 -12.16 -14.89
C HIS A 70 -0.84 -11.02 -14.58
N PRO A 71 0.26 -11.33 -13.87
CA PRO A 71 1.31 -10.35 -13.63
C PRO A 71 1.99 -9.95 -14.95
N ILE A 72 2.25 -8.66 -15.12
CA ILE A 72 3.12 -8.18 -16.20
C ILE A 72 4.57 -8.43 -15.77
N GLU A 73 5.30 -9.21 -16.55
CA GLU A 73 6.68 -9.60 -16.25
C GLU A 73 7.73 -8.69 -16.93
N SER A 74 7.32 -7.92 -17.95
CA SER A 74 8.20 -7.04 -18.72
C SER A 74 7.43 -5.86 -19.28
N MET A 75 7.83 -4.65 -18.91
CA MET A 75 7.28 -3.41 -19.47
C MET A 75 7.66 -3.29 -20.95
N LYS A 76 8.88 -3.65 -21.30
CA LYS A 76 9.36 -3.61 -22.68
C LYS A 76 8.50 -4.46 -23.61
N ASN A 77 8.20 -5.69 -23.20
CA ASN A 77 7.33 -6.57 -23.98
C ASN A 77 5.89 -6.02 -24.07
N LEU A 78 5.40 -5.32 -23.05
CA LEU A 78 4.09 -4.69 -23.10
C LEU A 78 4.08 -3.50 -24.09
N LEU A 79 5.13 -2.68 -24.08
CA LEU A 79 5.27 -1.54 -24.99
C LEU A 79 5.47 -1.94 -26.46
N GLU A 80 5.87 -3.19 -26.74
CA GLU A 80 5.93 -3.74 -28.10
C GLU A 80 4.56 -4.22 -28.61
N GLN A 81 3.53 -4.26 -27.75
CA GLN A 81 2.16 -4.62 -28.13
C GLN A 81 1.42 -3.38 -28.68
N ASP A 82 0.26 -3.62 -29.29
CA ASP A 82 -0.54 -2.61 -29.98
C ASP A 82 -1.44 -1.83 -28.99
N TYR A 83 -0.81 -1.19 -27.99
CA TYR A 83 -1.48 -0.25 -27.07
C TYR A 83 -1.11 1.19 -27.42
N ASP A 84 -2.12 2.05 -27.50
CA ASP A 84 -1.94 3.50 -27.74
C ASP A 84 -1.38 4.20 -26.52
N ALA A 85 -1.73 3.74 -25.30
CA ALA A 85 -1.16 4.22 -24.06
C ALA A 85 -1.23 3.15 -22.97
N VAL A 86 -0.39 3.31 -21.95
CA VAL A 86 -0.29 2.41 -20.78
C VAL A 86 -0.47 3.20 -19.50
N PHE A 87 -1.30 2.70 -18.59
CA PHE A 87 -1.44 3.23 -17.24
C PHE A 87 -0.88 2.24 -16.20
N VAL A 88 -0.03 2.70 -15.30
CA VAL A 88 0.55 1.91 -14.22
C VAL A 88 -0.07 2.34 -12.89
N GLY A 89 -0.94 1.50 -12.36
CA GLY A 89 -1.65 1.68 -11.09
C GLY A 89 -1.39 0.55 -10.10
N THR A 90 -0.16 0.04 -10.04
CA THR A 90 0.22 -1.11 -9.20
C THR A 90 0.31 -0.82 -7.71
N GLY A 91 0.14 0.45 -7.31
CA GLY A 91 0.23 0.86 -5.92
C GLY A 91 1.64 0.73 -5.32
N ALA A 92 1.71 0.58 -4.00
CA ALA A 92 2.93 0.34 -3.23
C ALA A 92 2.85 -1.03 -2.52
N PRO A 93 3.03 -2.14 -3.26
CA PRO A 93 2.71 -3.49 -2.78
C PRO A 93 3.77 -4.08 -1.86
N LYS A 94 4.95 -3.48 -1.74
CA LYS A 94 6.04 -4.01 -0.93
C LYS A 94 6.04 -3.37 0.45
N GLY A 95 5.78 -4.16 1.48
CA GLY A 95 5.92 -3.70 2.85
C GLY A 95 7.38 -3.61 3.28
N ARG A 96 7.68 -2.65 4.15
CA ARG A 96 9.02 -2.47 4.68
C ARG A 96 9.38 -3.53 5.69
N GLU A 97 10.59 -4.03 5.54
CA GLU A 97 11.20 -5.01 6.44
C GLU A 97 11.94 -4.30 7.58
N LEU A 98 12.12 -4.99 8.70
CA LEU A 98 12.89 -4.55 9.85
C LEU A 98 13.97 -5.58 10.15
N ASP A 99 15.12 -5.41 9.52
CA ASP A 99 16.27 -6.30 9.63
C ASP A 99 17.03 -6.04 10.94
N LEU A 100 16.60 -6.72 12.00
CA LEU A 100 17.20 -6.70 13.32
C LEU A 100 17.69 -8.11 13.69
N PRO A 101 18.61 -8.25 14.69
CA PRO A 101 19.03 -9.55 15.18
C PRO A 101 17.83 -10.46 15.50
N GLY A 102 17.92 -11.73 15.12
CA GLY A 102 16.87 -12.72 15.30
C GLY A 102 15.79 -12.77 14.21
N ARG A 103 15.77 -11.79 13.26
CA ARG A 103 14.70 -11.67 12.26
C ARG A 103 14.47 -12.93 11.45
N TYR A 104 15.52 -13.58 11.03
CA TYR A 104 15.49 -14.74 10.14
C TYR A 104 15.65 -16.09 10.87
N GLU A 105 15.62 -16.06 12.20
CA GLU A 105 15.70 -17.27 13.04
C GLU A 105 14.31 -17.87 13.35
N THR A 106 13.24 -17.20 12.92
CA THR A 106 11.85 -17.60 13.12
C THR A 106 10.97 -17.20 11.95
N ASP A 107 9.88 -17.91 11.72
CA ASP A 107 8.82 -17.62 10.74
C ASP A 107 7.62 -16.84 11.35
N GLN A 108 7.70 -16.47 12.63
CA GLN A 108 6.62 -15.81 13.38
C GLN A 108 6.67 -14.28 13.30
N VAL A 109 7.47 -13.73 12.38
CA VAL A 109 7.54 -12.28 12.09
C VAL A 109 7.05 -12.02 10.68
N PHE A 110 5.99 -11.24 10.56
CA PHE A 110 5.28 -10.98 9.31
C PHE A 110 5.38 -9.51 8.88
N VAL A 111 5.39 -9.26 7.58
CA VAL A 111 5.19 -7.92 7.04
C VAL A 111 3.70 -7.64 6.93
N GLY A 112 3.22 -6.54 7.51
CA GLY A 112 1.81 -6.27 7.76
C GLY A 112 0.90 -6.32 6.52
N ILE A 113 1.32 -5.73 5.40
CA ILE A 113 0.50 -5.77 4.17
C ILE A 113 0.40 -7.18 3.58
N ALA A 114 1.50 -7.95 3.58
CA ALA A 114 1.47 -9.34 3.11
C ALA A 114 0.69 -10.25 4.07
N TRP A 115 0.74 -9.96 5.37
CA TRP A 115 -0.05 -10.66 6.37
C TRP A 115 -1.55 -10.38 6.22
N LEU A 116 -1.96 -9.11 6.04
CA LEU A 116 -3.35 -8.75 5.80
C LEU A 116 -3.89 -9.35 4.50
N GLU A 117 -3.10 -9.37 3.44
CA GLU A 117 -3.44 -10.04 2.18
C GLU A 117 -3.67 -11.54 2.41
N SER A 118 -2.78 -12.20 3.14
CA SER A 118 -2.93 -13.61 3.48
C SER A 118 -4.18 -13.89 4.34
N VAL A 119 -4.58 -12.95 5.20
CA VAL A 119 -5.83 -13.02 5.96
C VAL A 119 -7.04 -12.79 5.05
N ALA A 120 -6.98 -11.80 4.15
CA ALA A 120 -8.08 -11.47 3.24
C ALA A 120 -8.42 -12.64 2.30
N PHE A 121 -7.40 -13.33 1.80
CA PHE A 121 -7.54 -14.51 0.93
C PHE A 121 -7.55 -15.85 1.69
N GLU A 122 -7.74 -15.81 3.03
CA GLU A 122 -7.95 -17.00 3.86
C GLU A 122 -6.77 -18.00 3.87
N HIS A 123 -5.56 -17.51 3.59
CA HIS A 123 -4.34 -18.29 3.73
C HIS A 123 -3.85 -18.37 5.19
N ILE A 124 -4.26 -17.40 6.04
CA ILE A 124 -4.02 -17.33 7.48
C ILE A 124 -5.37 -17.23 8.17
N ASP A 125 -5.67 -18.15 9.07
CA ASP A 125 -6.92 -18.25 9.84
C ASP A 125 -6.72 -18.10 11.35
N SER A 126 -5.47 -17.99 11.80
CA SER A 126 -5.10 -17.91 13.22
C SER A 126 -3.82 -17.10 13.41
N VAL A 127 -3.63 -16.59 14.61
CA VAL A 127 -2.42 -15.88 15.04
C VAL A 127 -2.06 -16.33 16.47
N GLY A 128 -0.85 -16.04 16.91
CA GLY A 128 -0.43 -16.32 18.29
C GLY A 128 -1.25 -15.56 19.33
N GLU A 129 -1.17 -15.98 20.59
CA GLU A 129 -1.94 -15.33 21.67
C GLU A 129 -1.38 -13.95 22.04
N ARG A 130 -0.05 -13.75 21.94
CA ARG A 130 0.66 -12.51 22.29
C ARG A 130 1.21 -11.87 21.01
N VAL A 131 0.53 -10.88 20.51
CA VAL A 131 0.85 -10.25 19.22
C VAL A 131 1.39 -8.85 19.43
N LEU A 132 2.55 -8.56 18.84
CA LEU A 132 3.10 -7.22 18.78
C LEU A 132 2.96 -6.66 17.35
N ILE A 133 2.31 -5.54 17.21
CA ILE A 133 2.21 -4.78 15.96
C ILE A 133 3.21 -3.63 16.03
N ILE A 134 4.19 -3.61 15.13
CA ILE A 134 5.21 -2.57 15.09
C ILE A 134 4.80 -1.52 14.06
N GLY A 135 4.41 -0.33 14.52
CA GLY A 135 4.01 0.78 13.66
C GLY A 135 2.91 1.65 14.27
N GLY A 136 2.58 2.75 13.61
CA GLY A 136 1.60 3.73 14.11
C GLY A 136 0.76 4.35 13.00
N GLY A 137 0.55 3.66 11.89
CA GLY A 137 -0.33 4.05 10.80
C GLY A 137 -1.62 3.23 10.76
N ASN A 138 -2.49 3.51 9.78
CA ASN A 138 -3.76 2.80 9.61
C ASN A 138 -3.57 1.29 9.41
N THR A 139 -2.53 0.88 8.70
CA THR A 139 -2.17 -0.55 8.56
C THR A 139 -1.95 -1.24 9.91
N ALA A 140 -1.34 -0.53 10.89
CA ALA A 140 -1.15 -1.09 12.23
C ALA A 140 -2.49 -1.30 12.95
N MET A 141 -3.45 -0.39 12.74
CA MET A 141 -4.82 -0.51 13.29
C MET A 141 -5.56 -1.70 12.65
N ASP A 142 -5.41 -1.90 11.37
CA ASP A 142 -5.99 -3.05 10.67
C ASP A 142 -5.36 -4.37 11.13
N CYS A 143 -4.03 -4.42 11.28
CA CYS A 143 -3.33 -5.60 11.78
C CYS A 143 -3.75 -5.96 13.21
N CYS A 144 -3.81 -5.01 14.13
CA CYS A 144 -4.14 -5.30 15.52
C CYS A 144 -5.59 -5.78 15.69
N ARG A 145 -6.53 -5.14 15.01
CA ARG A 145 -7.95 -5.53 15.05
C ARG A 145 -8.21 -6.87 14.36
N SER A 146 -7.51 -7.16 13.26
CA SER A 146 -7.55 -8.47 12.61
C SER A 146 -6.93 -9.55 13.50
N SER A 147 -5.83 -9.25 14.21
CA SER A 147 -5.20 -10.18 15.15
C SER A 147 -6.14 -10.60 16.29
N LEU A 148 -6.93 -9.68 16.85
CA LEU A 148 -7.96 -10.00 17.85
C LEU A 148 -8.97 -11.01 17.30
N ARG A 149 -9.44 -10.82 16.05
CA ARG A 149 -10.41 -11.70 15.40
C ARG A 149 -9.85 -13.07 15.05
N LEU A 150 -8.54 -13.18 14.89
CA LEU A 150 -7.83 -14.43 14.62
C LEU A 150 -7.29 -15.15 15.87
N GLY A 151 -7.73 -14.72 17.06
CA GLY A 151 -7.43 -15.41 18.33
C GLY A 151 -6.34 -14.78 19.18
N GLY A 152 -5.79 -13.64 18.81
CA GLY A 152 -4.87 -12.87 19.64
C GLY A 152 -5.57 -12.44 20.94
N LYS A 153 -4.96 -12.76 22.11
CA LYS A 153 -5.51 -12.42 23.43
C LYS A 153 -4.85 -11.21 24.06
N ASN A 154 -3.58 -10.99 23.76
CA ASN A 154 -2.78 -9.88 24.22
C ASN A 154 -2.15 -9.21 22.99
N VAL A 155 -2.86 -8.24 22.43
CA VAL A 155 -2.45 -7.52 21.23
C VAL A 155 -1.99 -6.13 21.63
N LYS A 156 -0.75 -5.80 21.26
CA LYS A 156 -0.14 -4.49 21.56
C LYS A 156 0.32 -3.84 20.26
N VAL A 157 0.07 -2.55 20.13
CA VAL A 157 0.66 -1.70 19.10
C VAL A 157 1.81 -0.92 19.70
N LEU A 158 3.01 -1.12 19.15
CA LEU A 158 4.22 -0.44 19.60
C LEU A 158 4.65 0.60 18.58
N TYR A 159 4.82 1.82 19.06
CA TYR A 159 5.25 2.94 18.24
C TYR A 159 6.46 3.64 18.85
N ARG A 160 7.48 3.90 18.01
CA ARG A 160 8.73 4.53 18.46
C ARG A 160 8.61 6.00 18.86
N GLY A 161 7.54 6.65 18.46
CA GLY A 161 7.28 8.07 18.74
C GLY A 161 6.17 8.30 19.74
N THR A 162 5.81 9.56 19.88
CA THR A 162 4.68 10.04 20.69
C THR A 162 3.36 9.94 19.94
N ARG A 163 2.21 10.04 20.63
CA ARG A 163 0.88 9.92 20.04
C ARG A 163 0.62 10.93 18.90
N ASP A 164 1.05 12.17 19.08
CA ASP A 164 0.90 13.25 18.10
C ASP A 164 1.68 13.02 16.79
N ARG A 165 2.62 12.06 16.78
CA ARG A 165 3.41 11.67 15.62
C ARG A 165 2.88 10.43 14.89
N MET A 166 1.89 9.77 15.45
CA MET A 166 1.25 8.64 14.77
C MET A 166 0.52 9.13 13.54
N LYS A 167 0.60 8.35 12.47
CA LYS A 167 -0.07 8.64 11.20
C LYS A 167 -1.49 8.06 11.13
N SER A 168 -1.86 7.21 12.08
CA SER A 168 -3.23 6.71 12.16
C SER A 168 -4.18 7.86 12.50
N SER A 169 -5.31 7.90 11.79
CA SER A 169 -6.40 8.81 12.11
C SER A 169 -7.08 8.40 13.43
N ASP A 170 -7.73 9.37 14.10
CA ASP A 170 -8.40 9.09 15.38
C ASP A 170 -9.52 8.06 15.21
N TRP A 171 -10.31 8.14 14.12
CA TRP A 171 -11.37 7.17 13.82
C TRP A 171 -10.87 5.75 13.51
N GLU A 172 -9.59 5.54 13.25
CA GLU A 172 -8.98 4.22 13.11
C GLU A 172 -8.40 3.72 14.44
N LEU A 173 -7.87 4.64 15.25
CA LEU A 173 -7.29 4.30 16.54
C LEU A 173 -8.36 4.04 17.60
N GLU A 174 -9.40 4.88 17.68
CA GLU A 174 -10.46 4.76 18.70
C GLU A 174 -11.08 3.36 18.73
N PRO A 175 -11.52 2.75 17.61
CA PRO A 175 -12.04 1.39 17.64
C PRO A 175 -11.03 0.33 18.11
N ALA A 176 -9.72 0.52 17.83
CA ALA A 176 -8.70 -0.41 18.32
C ALA A 176 -8.56 -0.34 19.84
N LEU A 177 -8.64 0.87 20.41
CA LEU A 177 -8.61 1.08 21.86
C LEU A 177 -9.89 0.57 22.56
N GLU A 178 -11.06 0.74 21.92
CA GLU A 178 -12.33 0.18 22.40
C GLU A 178 -12.32 -1.36 22.40
N GLU A 179 -11.61 -1.97 21.45
CA GLU A 179 -11.37 -3.41 21.40
C GLU A 179 -10.23 -3.88 22.34
N GLU A 180 -9.81 -3.04 23.30
CA GLU A 180 -8.80 -3.32 24.33
C GLU A 180 -7.38 -3.58 23.80
N VAL A 181 -7.04 -3.08 22.59
CA VAL A 181 -5.66 -3.07 22.10
C VAL A 181 -4.81 -2.14 22.95
N GLU A 182 -3.70 -2.63 23.48
CA GLU A 182 -2.77 -1.81 24.25
C GLU A 182 -1.84 -1.00 23.33
N LEU A 183 -1.85 0.33 23.48
CA LEU A 183 -0.95 1.23 22.78
C LEU A 183 0.29 1.53 23.62
N VAL A 184 1.46 1.12 23.13
CA VAL A 184 2.76 1.31 23.78
C VAL A 184 3.60 2.29 22.96
N LEU A 185 3.74 3.51 23.47
CA LEU A 185 4.47 4.59 22.80
C LEU A 185 5.94 4.65 23.22
N ASN A 186 6.75 5.36 22.44
CA ASN A 186 8.18 5.63 22.71
C ASN A 186 9.05 4.36 22.80
N HIS A 187 8.65 3.28 22.11
CA HIS A 187 9.38 2.02 22.09
C HIS A 187 9.96 1.77 20.70
N SER A 188 11.29 1.80 20.58
CA SER A 188 12.01 1.50 19.35
C SER A 188 12.49 0.05 19.39
N PRO A 189 12.12 -0.79 18.40
CA PRO A 189 12.53 -2.18 18.37
C PRO A 189 14.04 -2.33 18.15
N GLU A 190 14.67 -3.32 18.78
CA GLU A 190 16.10 -3.60 18.71
C GLU A 190 16.46 -5.04 18.35
N GLU A 191 15.69 -6.03 18.81
CA GLU A 191 16.04 -7.44 18.64
C GLU A 191 14.81 -8.34 18.77
N TYR A 192 14.74 -9.37 17.93
CA TYR A 192 13.78 -10.47 18.06
C TYR A 192 14.38 -11.54 18.95
N MET A 193 13.73 -11.83 20.08
CA MET A 193 14.18 -12.86 21.02
C MET A 193 13.68 -14.22 20.55
N VAL A 194 14.57 -15.07 20.06
CA VAL A 194 14.24 -16.38 19.49
C VAL A 194 14.90 -17.49 20.29
N GLU A 195 14.14 -18.50 20.67
CA GLU A 195 14.62 -19.70 21.35
C GLU A 195 14.17 -20.94 20.57
N ASN A 196 15.14 -21.76 20.13
CA ASN A 196 14.87 -22.97 19.35
C ASN A 196 13.96 -22.75 18.12
N GLY A 197 14.15 -21.64 17.39
CA GLY A 197 13.36 -21.28 16.21
C GLY A 197 11.99 -20.68 16.53
N LYS A 198 11.65 -20.46 17.80
CA LYS A 198 10.40 -19.85 18.23
C LYS A 198 10.62 -18.45 18.76
N LEU A 199 9.77 -17.52 18.34
CA LEU A 199 9.72 -16.17 18.88
C LEU A 199 9.17 -16.23 20.31
N VAL A 200 9.93 -15.70 21.27
CA VAL A 200 9.54 -15.66 22.69
C VAL A 200 9.33 -14.23 23.19
N GLY A 201 9.82 -13.24 22.47
CA GLY A 201 9.68 -11.83 22.80
C GLY A 201 10.39 -10.91 21.82
N MET A 202 10.32 -9.63 22.09
CA MET A 202 11.06 -8.62 21.35
C MET A 202 11.64 -7.59 22.32
N LYS A 203 12.87 -7.16 22.07
CA LYS A 203 13.59 -6.17 22.86
C LYS A 203 13.37 -4.78 22.26
N PHE A 204 13.15 -3.81 23.14
CA PHE A 204 12.94 -2.41 22.78
C PHE A 204 13.81 -1.46 23.59
N SER A 205 14.24 -0.39 22.96
CA SER A 205 14.69 0.83 23.65
C SER A 205 13.50 1.69 24.01
N VAL A 206 13.41 2.12 25.25
CA VAL A 206 12.47 3.15 25.68
C VAL A 206 13.09 4.52 25.42
N LEU A 207 12.35 5.39 24.74
CA LEU A 207 12.82 6.69 24.27
C LEU A 207 12.16 7.83 25.03
N GLU A 208 12.96 8.83 25.40
CA GLU A 208 12.46 10.19 25.73
C GLU A 208 12.71 11.13 24.56
N TRP A 209 11.70 11.97 24.27
CA TRP A 209 11.74 12.93 23.18
C TRP A 209 11.86 14.35 23.72
N ASP A 210 12.85 15.09 23.22
CA ASP A 210 13.06 16.49 23.58
C ASP A 210 13.45 17.30 22.33
N LYS A 211 13.39 18.64 22.43
CA LYS A 211 13.84 19.54 21.37
C LYS A 211 15.28 19.96 21.64
N ASP A 212 16.12 19.84 20.62
CA ASP A 212 17.48 20.38 20.66
C ASP A 212 17.50 21.93 20.66
N GLU A 213 18.67 22.51 20.76
CA GLU A 213 18.89 23.97 20.76
C GLU A 213 18.36 24.67 19.51
N ASN A 214 18.15 23.92 18.41
CA ASN A 214 17.60 24.41 17.14
C ASN A 214 16.07 24.15 17.02
N GLY A 215 15.44 23.62 18.07
CA GLY A 215 14.02 23.25 18.08
C GLY A 215 13.71 21.96 17.33
N ARG A 216 14.73 21.19 16.90
CA ARG A 216 14.58 19.91 16.24
C ARG A 216 14.32 18.82 17.26
N LEU A 217 13.30 18.01 17.00
CA LEU A 217 12.95 16.89 17.88
C LEU A 217 14.00 15.78 17.79
N THR A 218 14.56 15.42 18.94
CA THR A 218 15.54 14.33 19.11
C THR A 218 15.05 13.34 20.14
N SER A 219 15.55 12.11 20.10
CA SER A 219 15.22 11.09 21.08
C SER A 219 16.45 10.56 21.78
N THR A 220 16.34 10.29 23.06
CA THR A 220 17.39 9.69 23.89
C THR A 220 16.86 8.38 24.45
N LYS A 221 17.69 7.33 24.38
CA LYS A 221 17.38 6.06 25.03
C LYS A 221 17.57 6.21 26.53
N VAL A 222 16.51 5.90 27.27
CA VAL A 222 16.50 6.01 28.74
C VAL A 222 16.41 4.66 29.44
N ASP A 223 15.86 3.63 28.77
CA ASP A 223 15.72 2.29 29.34
C ASP A 223 15.66 1.24 28.23
N GLU A 224 15.68 -0.04 28.60
CA GLU A 224 15.45 -1.19 27.75
C GLU A 224 14.38 -2.09 28.37
N VAL A 225 13.53 -2.68 27.52
CA VAL A 225 12.50 -3.60 27.95
C VAL A 225 12.38 -4.76 26.97
N ILE A 226 12.10 -5.95 27.50
CA ILE A 226 11.72 -7.12 26.69
C ILE A 226 10.22 -7.34 26.90
N ILE A 227 9.50 -7.38 25.78
CA ILE A 227 8.06 -7.68 25.78
C ILE A 227 7.87 -9.07 25.19
N ALA A 228 7.29 -9.96 25.98
CA ALA A 228 7.03 -11.33 25.57
C ALA A 228 5.97 -11.37 24.47
N CYS A 229 6.26 -12.11 23.39
CA CYS A 229 5.34 -12.31 22.27
C CYS A 229 5.62 -13.65 21.57
N ASP A 230 4.66 -14.08 20.79
CA ASP A 230 4.75 -15.26 19.91
C ASP A 230 4.41 -14.93 18.45
N THR A 231 4.08 -13.68 18.18
CA THR A 231 3.90 -13.16 16.82
C THR A 231 4.28 -11.68 16.77
N VAL A 232 5.00 -11.27 15.73
CA VAL A 232 5.28 -9.86 15.42
C VAL A 232 4.78 -9.55 14.01
N ILE A 233 4.06 -8.42 13.86
CA ILE A 233 3.58 -7.93 12.57
C ILE A 233 4.15 -6.52 12.33
N LEU A 234 4.89 -6.35 11.25
CA LEU A 234 5.57 -5.11 10.89
C LEU A 234 4.66 -4.22 10.03
N ALA A 235 4.14 -3.15 10.60
CA ALA A 235 3.30 -2.15 9.93
C ALA A 235 4.03 -0.79 9.84
N ILE A 236 5.29 -0.81 9.36
CA ILE A 236 6.22 0.34 9.38
C ILE A 236 6.29 1.09 8.05
N GLY A 237 5.35 0.85 7.16
CA GLY A 237 5.21 1.51 5.88
C GLY A 237 5.37 0.59 4.69
N GLN A 238 5.20 1.17 3.52
CA GLN A 238 5.17 0.51 2.23
C GLN A 238 6.11 1.23 1.26
N GLU A 239 6.49 0.54 0.20
CA GLU A 239 7.29 1.08 -0.89
C GLU A 239 6.86 0.49 -2.23
N ASN A 240 7.19 1.20 -3.30
CA ASN A 240 6.96 0.75 -4.65
C ASN A 240 7.88 -0.40 -5.01
N SER A 241 7.49 -1.19 -6.00
CA SER A 241 8.28 -2.31 -6.49
C SER A 241 8.03 -2.51 -7.97
N PHE A 242 9.08 -2.31 -8.79
CA PHE A 242 9.01 -2.38 -10.24
C PHE A 242 10.07 -3.35 -10.80
N PRO A 243 10.14 -4.61 -10.34
CA PRO A 243 11.15 -5.56 -10.84
C PRO A 243 10.91 -5.98 -12.30
N TRP A 244 9.71 -5.72 -12.81
CA TRP A 244 9.25 -6.01 -14.17
C TRP A 244 9.45 -4.85 -15.16
N VAL A 245 9.99 -3.72 -14.67
CA VAL A 245 10.30 -2.55 -15.50
C VAL A 245 11.80 -2.52 -15.77
N GLU A 246 12.17 -2.74 -17.01
CA GLU A 246 13.56 -2.68 -17.46
C GLU A 246 14.09 -1.24 -17.39
N ARG A 247 15.37 -1.10 -17.02
CA ARG A 247 16.00 0.21 -16.80
C ARG A 247 16.52 0.85 -18.10
N ASP A 248 16.42 0.15 -19.23
CA ASP A 248 16.89 0.60 -20.56
C ASP A 248 15.77 1.09 -21.48
N ILE A 249 14.54 1.20 -21.00
CA ILE A 249 13.38 1.64 -21.80
C ILE A 249 13.15 3.16 -21.81
N GLY A 250 13.99 3.92 -21.12
CA GLY A 250 13.89 5.40 -21.03
C GLY A 250 12.97 5.89 -19.92
N LEU A 251 12.47 5.00 -19.04
CA LEU A 251 11.74 5.38 -17.83
C LEU A 251 12.73 5.73 -16.73
N ASP A 252 12.70 6.98 -16.29
CA ASP A 252 13.54 7.48 -15.21
C ASP A 252 12.92 7.18 -13.85
N PHE A 253 13.79 6.91 -12.88
CA PHE A 253 13.44 6.74 -11.47
C PHE A 253 14.26 7.69 -10.62
N ASP A 254 13.69 8.15 -9.51
CA ASP A 254 14.41 8.97 -8.55
C ASP A 254 15.33 8.12 -7.64
N GLU A 255 15.99 8.77 -6.68
CA GLU A 255 16.87 8.10 -5.70
C GLU A 255 16.16 7.11 -4.76
N TRP A 256 14.83 7.14 -4.74
CA TRP A 256 13.97 6.26 -3.94
C TRP A 256 13.30 5.15 -4.77
N GLU A 257 13.78 4.94 -6.00
CA GLU A 257 13.18 3.98 -6.94
C GLU A 257 11.70 4.28 -7.27
N VAL A 258 11.30 5.54 -7.20
CA VAL A 258 9.97 6.03 -7.60
C VAL A 258 10.05 6.53 -9.05
N PRO A 259 9.10 6.17 -9.94
CA PRO A 259 9.12 6.66 -11.32
C PRO A 259 8.97 8.18 -11.36
N VAL A 260 9.76 8.82 -12.23
CA VAL A 260 9.66 10.27 -12.47
C VAL A 260 8.43 10.53 -13.32
N VAL A 261 7.47 11.24 -12.75
CA VAL A 261 6.16 11.51 -13.34
C VAL A 261 5.84 13.01 -13.23
N ASP A 262 5.35 13.61 -14.30
CA ASP A 262 4.84 14.98 -14.26
C ASP A 262 3.56 15.04 -13.43
N THR A 263 3.53 15.89 -12.42
CA THR A 263 2.44 15.97 -11.44
C THR A 263 1.14 16.58 -11.98
N ASN A 264 1.16 17.15 -13.18
CA ASN A 264 -0.02 17.72 -13.82
C ASN A 264 -0.58 16.79 -14.90
N THR A 265 0.30 16.12 -15.65
CA THR A 265 -0.08 15.25 -16.75
C THR A 265 -0.11 13.79 -16.39
N TYR A 266 0.56 13.39 -15.31
CA TYR A 266 0.73 11.99 -14.88
C TYR A 266 1.52 11.14 -15.87
N GLU A 267 2.11 11.76 -16.89
CA GLU A 267 2.97 11.10 -17.87
C GLU A 267 4.37 10.91 -17.29
N SER A 268 4.96 9.76 -17.54
CA SER A 268 6.34 9.45 -17.19
C SER A 268 7.33 10.05 -18.21
N THR A 269 8.62 9.75 -18.07
CA THR A 269 9.62 10.13 -19.06
C THR A 269 9.52 9.32 -20.38
N VAL A 270 8.71 8.27 -20.40
CA VAL A 270 8.35 7.50 -21.62
C VAL A 270 7.01 8.01 -22.14
N PRO A 271 6.94 8.62 -23.35
CA PRO A 271 5.69 9.10 -23.90
C PRO A 271 4.62 8.00 -24.01
N GLY A 272 3.39 8.32 -23.61
CA GLY A 272 2.27 7.39 -23.60
C GLY A 272 2.23 6.43 -22.41
N VAL A 273 3.18 6.52 -21.47
CA VAL A 273 3.19 5.75 -20.24
C VAL A 273 2.87 6.66 -19.05
N PHE A 274 1.77 6.38 -18.39
CA PHE A 274 1.20 7.17 -17.29
C PHE A 274 1.22 6.38 -15.98
N PHE A 275 1.37 7.08 -14.86
CA PHE A 275 1.34 6.50 -13.52
C PHE A 275 0.36 7.26 -12.64
N GLY A 276 -0.25 6.57 -11.68
CA GLY A 276 -1.13 7.22 -10.69
C GLY A 276 -1.32 6.39 -9.43
N GLY A 277 -1.93 7.01 -8.42
CA GLY A 277 -2.06 6.42 -7.09
C GLY A 277 -0.71 6.23 -6.40
N ASP A 278 -0.64 5.25 -5.51
CA ASP A 278 0.56 5.03 -4.70
C ASP A 278 1.79 4.59 -5.51
N SER A 279 1.60 4.12 -6.75
CA SER A 279 2.70 3.71 -7.64
C SER A 279 3.63 4.86 -8.02
N ALA A 280 3.15 6.10 -8.04
CA ALA A 280 3.93 7.28 -8.39
C ALA A 280 4.13 8.25 -7.22
N PHE A 281 3.16 8.33 -6.31
CA PHE A 281 3.12 9.39 -5.29
C PHE A 281 3.23 8.87 -3.86
N GLY A 282 3.55 7.59 -3.70
CA GLY A 282 3.65 6.90 -2.41
C GLY A 282 2.29 6.62 -1.76
N PRO A 283 2.27 5.86 -0.65
CA PRO A 283 1.03 5.45 0.01
C PRO A 283 0.21 6.61 0.53
N LYS A 284 -1.04 6.71 0.04
CA LYS A 284 -2.01 7.74 0.41
C LYS A 284 -3.40 7.11 0.66
N ASN A 285 -4.46 7.84 0.39
CA ASN A 285 -5.84 7.38 0.54
C ASN A 285 -6.50 7.05 -0.81
N ILE A 286 -7.67 6.42 -0.75
CA ILE A 286 -8.45 6.01 -1.93
C ILE A 286 -8.81 7.22 -2.80
N ILE A 287 -9.22 8.33 -2.18
CA ILE A 287 -9.69 9.54 -2.89
C ILE A 287 -8.58 10.12 -3.76
N GLU A 288 -7.35 10.17 -3.23
CA GLU A 288 -6.19 10.66 -4.01
C GLU A 288 -5.85 9.69 -5.16
N ALA A 289 -5.97 8.37 -4.96
CA ALA A 289 -5.75 7.41 -6.04
C ALA A 289 -6.80 7.54 -7.15
N VAL A 290 -8.07 7.79 -6.80
CA VAL A 290 -9.15 8.07 -7.74
C VAL A 290 -8.91 9.38 -8.49
N GLU A 291 -8.53 10.45 -7.79
CA GLU A 291 -8.18 11.73 -8.42
C GLU A 291 -7.03 11.56 -9.44
N HIS A 292 -5.98 10.83 -9.07
CA HIS A 292 -4.88 10.55 -10.00
C HIS A 292 -5.37 9.76 -11.23
N GLY A 293 -6.31 8.83 -11.06
CA GLY A 293 -6.94 8.10 -12.15
C GLY A 293 -7.68 9.03 -13.12
N HIS A 294 -8.53 9.93 -12.59
CA HIS A 294 -9.25 10.92 -13.40
C HIS A 294 -8.30 11.83 -14.18
N GLN A 295 -7.27 12.37 -13.53
CA GLN A 295 -6.31 13.25 -14.19
C GLN A 295 -5.47 12.53 -15.24
N ALA A 296 -5.07 11.30 -14.97
CA ALA A 296 -4.36 10.48 -15.94
C ALA A 296 -5.25 10.14 -17.15
N ALA A 297 -6.52 9.79 -16.93
CA ALA A 297 -7.47 9.51 -18.02
C ALA A 297 -7.62 10.71 -18.98
N ILE A 298 -7.72 11.93 -18.44
CA ILE A 298 -7.74 13.15 -19.26
C ILE A 298 -6.47 13.29 -20.09
N SER A 299 -5.29 13.01 -19.50
CA SER A 299 -4.02 13.07 -20.21
C SER A 299 -3.92 12.00 -21.30
N MET A 300 -4.32 10.77 -20.98
CA MET A 300 -4.30 9.65 -21.92
C MET A 300 -5.23 9.90 -23.11
N HIS A 301 -6.43 10.45 -22.87
CA HIS A 301 -7.34 10.85 -23.92
C HIS A 301 -6.70 11.88 -24.87
N LYS A 302 -6.11 12.94 -24.31
CA LYS A 302 -5.40 13.98 -25.08
C LYS A 302 -4.20 13.41 -25.84
N TYR A 303 -3.42 12.54 -25.22
CA TYR A 303 -2.29 11.87 -25.84
C TYR A 303 -2.72 11.10 -27.09
N CYS A 304 -3.76 10.28 -26.97
CA CYS A 304 -4.31 9.49 -28.09
C CYS A 304 -4.86 10.37 -29.25
N HIS A 305 -5.21 11.62 -28.95
CA HIS A 305 -5.69 12.60 -29.97
C HIS A 305 -4.60 13.56 -30.45
N ASN A 306 -3.34 13.38 -30.00
CA ASN A 306 -2.22 14.28 -30.29
C ASN A 306 -2.48 15.73 -29.84
N GLU A 307 -3.17 15.90 -28.70
CA GLU A 307 -3.44 17.19 -28.08
C GLU A 307 -2.41 17.53 -27.01
N SER A 308 -2.32 18.80 -26.62
CA SER A 308 -1.44 19.26 -25.55
C SER A 308 -1.89 18.72 -24.19
N LEU A 309 -1.05 17.97 -23.50
CA LEU A 309 -1.35 17.42 -22.17
C LEU A 309 -1.42 18.50 -21.08
N THR A 310 -0.76 19.64 -21.28
CA THR A 310 -0.67 20.72 -20.27
C THR A 310 -1.86 21.68 -20.31
N GLU A 311 -2.64 21.68 -21.40
CA GLU A 311 -3.85 22.50 -21.50
C GLU A 311 -4.98 21.80 -20.72
N ARG A 312 -5.30 22.29 -19.53
CA ARG A 312 -6.40 21.79 -18.69
C ARG A 312 -7.55 22.78 -18.66
N LEU A 313 -8.77 22.28 -18.72
CA LEU A 313 -9.95 23.09 -18.41
C LEU A 313 -9.94 23.45 -16.91
N PRO A 314 -10.48 24.62 -16.53
CA PRO A 314 -10.69 24.94 -15.12
C PRO A 314 -11.49 23.84 -14.42
N TYR A 315 -11.14 23.57 -13.17
CA TYR A 315 -11.80 22.55 -12.35
C TYR A 315 -13.33 22.72 -12.37
N GLY A 316 -14.06 21.66 -12.71
CA GLY A 316 -15.53 21.68 -12.79
C GLY A 316 -16.11 22.09 -14.14
N MET A 317 -15.31 22.21 -15.20
CA MET A 317 -15.76 22.49 -16.58
C MET A 317 -15.52 21.32 -17.54
N ASN A 318 -15.29 20.13 -17.04
CA ASN A 318 -15.13 18.90 -17.84
C ASN A 318 -16.45 18.20 -18.07
#